data_fab6f34b43d8116b05fb5de6f9842498
#
_entry.id   fab6f34b43d8116b05fb5de6f9842498
#
_cell.length_a   1.000
_cell.length_b   1.000
_cell.length_c   1.000
_cell.angle_alpha   90.00
_cell.angle_beta   90.00
_cell.angle_gamma   90.00
#
_symmetry.space_group_name_H-M   'P 1'
#
loop_
_entity.id
_entity.type
_entity.pdbx_description
1 polymer ?
#
loop_
_entity_poly.entity_id
_entity_poly.type
_entity_poly.pdbx_seq_one_letter_code
_entity_poly.pdbx_strand_id
1 'polypeptide(L)'
;KNSLSHNLSTYDLLNVKTVAKRRNRPQWVRLPKEIYYEKNAISYLQELPHVHKAFIVADPGMVKFGFVDKVLEQLAIRPTQVETSIYGSVQPDPTLSEAIAIARQMTQFEPDTVICLGGGSALDAGKIGRLIYEYDARGEADLSDDASLKELFQELAQKFVDIRKRIIKFYHPHKAQMVAIPTTSGTGSEVTPFAVITDDETHVKYPLADYQLTPQVAIVDPEFVMTVPKRTVSWSGIDAMSHALESYVSVMSSDYTKPISLQAIKLIFENLTESYHYDPAHPTKEGQKARENMHNAATLAGMAFANAFLGINHSLAHKIGGEFGLPHGLAIAIAMPHVIKFNAVTGNVKRTPYPRYETYRAQEDYAEISRFMGFAGKEDSDEKAAKALVAELKKLTDSIDINITLSGNGVDKAHLERELDKLADLVYDDQCTPANPRQPRIDEIKQLLLDQY
;
A
#
# COMPACT_ATOMS: atom_id res chain seq x y z
N LYS A 1 12.77 -44.51 11.09
CA LYS A 1 13.96 -45.13 10.45
C LYS A 1 14.76 -44.00 9.83
N ASN A 2 15.87 -43.60 10.47
CA ASN A 2 16.84 -42.70 9.88
C ASN A 2 17.81 -43.54 9.05
N SER A 3 17.77 -43.42 7.74
CA SER A 3 18.77 -44.01 6.86
C SER A 3 19.77 -42.91 6.48
N LEU A 4 20.97 -42.97 7.04
CA LEU A 4 22.10 -42.18 6.58
C LEU A 4 22.74 -42.90 5.39
N SER A 5 23.00 -42.21 4.32
CA SER A 5 23.62 -42.74 3.11
C SER A 5 25.16 -42.71 3.13
N HIS A 6 25.76 -42.25 4.23
CA HIS A 6 27.20 -42.16 4.45
C HIS A 6 27.60 -42.72 5.81
N ASN A 7 28.88 -42.97 6.02
CA ASN A 7 29.39 -43.43 7.31
C ASN A 7 29.12 -42.39 8.41
N LEU A 8 28.60 -42.85 9.54
CA LEU A 8 28.36 -42.01 10.74
C LEU A 8 29.61 -41.27 11.12
N SER A 9 29.52 -39.97 11.17
CA SER A 9 30.54 -39.06 11.67
C SER A 9 30.18 -38.56 13.07
N THR A 10 31.15 -37.97 13.77
CA THR A 10 30.90 -37.31 15.09
C THR A 10 29.86 -36.20 14.97
N TYR A 11 29.72 -35.57 13.81
CA TYR A 11 28.73 -34.52 13.52
C TYR A 11 27.30 -35.07 13.45
N ASP A 12 27.11 -36.31 12.98
CA ASP A 12 25.80 -36.95 12.91
C ASP A 12 25.25 -37.33 14.30
N LEU A 13 26.13 -37.38 15.28
CA LEU A 13 25.80 -37.69 16.69
C LEU A 13 25.56 -36.42 17.52
N LEU A 14 25.88 -35.24 16.98
CA LEU A 14 25.68 -33.96 17.65
C LEU A 14 24.25 -33.46 17.45
N ASN A 15 23.52 -33.32 18.53
CA ASN A 15 22.20 -32.68 18.52
C ASN A 15 22.38 -31.16 18.50
N VAL A 16 22.35 -30.57 17.30
CA VAL A 16 22.50 -29.14 17.15
C VAL A 16 21.20 -28.44 17.57
N LYS A 17 21.22 -27.73 18.70
CA LYS A 17 20.14 -26.87 19.14
C LYS A 17 20.37 -25.45 18.60
N THR A 18 19.46 -24.98 17.77
CA THR A 18 19.44 -23.57 17.37
C THR A 18 18.84 -22.73 18.49
N VAL A 19 19.64 -21.87 19.11
CA VAL A 19 19.20 -20.92 20.11
C VAL A 19 18.96 -19.58 19.42
N ALA A 20 17.71 -19.25 19.17
CA ALA A 20 17.32 -17.92 18.68
C ALA A 20 17.29 -16.94 19.87
N LYS A 21 18.21 -15.97 19.87
CA LYS A 21 18.16 -14.86 20.84
C LYS A 21 17.44 -13.67 20.23
N ARG A 22 16.42 -13.16 20.95
CA ARG A 22 15.77 -11.89 20.62
C ARG A 22 16.83 -10.78 20.64
N ARG A 23 17.03 -10.10 19.52
CA ARG A 23 17.85 -8.88 19.49
C ARG A 23 16.96 -7.69 19.83
N ASN A 24 17.23 -7.00 20.92
CA ASN A 24 16.60 -5.75 21.29
C ASN A 24 17.11 -4.64 20.35
N ARG A 25 16.53 -4.56 19.13
CA ARG A 25 16.77 -3.43 18.23
C ARG A 25 15.67 -2.39 18.45
N PRO A 26 15.99 -1.10 18.44
CA PRO A 26 14.97 -0.05 18.49
C PRO A 26 14.02 -0.21 17.30
N GLN A 27 12.76 0.14 17.51
CA GLN A 27 11.79 0.33 16.44
C GLN A 27 11.79 1.80 16.06
N TRP A 28 11.25 2.11 14.90
CA TRP A 28 11.16 3.46 14.37
C TRP A 28 9.84 3.67 13.64
N VAL A 29 9.42 4.91 13.56
CA VAL A 29 8.37 5.40 12.68
C VAL A 29 9.03 6.33 11.67
N ARG A 30 8.76 6.14 10.40
CA ARG A 30 9.26 7.00 9.32
C ARG A 30 8.10 7.45 8.44
N LEU A 31 8.14 8.73 8.11
CA LEU A 31 7.17 9.44 7.28
C LEU A 31 7.94 10.35 6.32
N PRO A 32 7.29 10.94 5.31
CA PRO A 32 7.84 12.08 4.60
C PRO A 32 8.37 13.14 5.56
N LYS A 33 9.35 13.90 5.12
CA LYS A 33 9.89 15.02 5.92
C LYS A 33 8.82 16.07 6.18
N GLU A 34 7.95 16.30 5.18
CA GLU A 34 6.89 17.29 5.24
C GLU A 34 5.64 16.76 4.52
N ILE A 35 4.47 17.08 5.06
CA ILE A 35 3.16 16.76 4.47
C ILE A 35 2.35 18.05 4.47
N TYR A 36 2.07 18.58 3.28
CA TYR A 36 1.20 19.73 3.08
C TYR A 36 -0.19 19.25 2.71
N TYR A 37 -1.21 19.77 3.33
CA TYR A 37 -2.58 19.34 3.16
C TYR A 37 -3.56 20.52 3.16
N GLU A 38 -4.83 20.28 2.85
CA GLU A 38 -5.89 21.23 2.61
C GLU A 38 -5.83 21.88 1.21
N LYS A 39 -6.90 22.60 0.89
CA LYS A 39 -7.05 23.29 -0.38
C LYS A 39 -5.89 24.26 -0.63
N ASN A 40 -5.36 24.22 -1.84
CA ASN A 40 -4.22 25.02 -2.28
C ASN A 40 -2.87 24.60 -1.67
N ALA A 41 -2.77 23.38 -1.12
CA ALA A 41 -1.48 22.84 -0.64
C ALA A 41 -0.43 22.78 -1.76
N ILE A 42 -0.85 22.69 -3.02
CA ILE A 42 0.04 22.73 -4.20
C ILE A 42 0.89 24.00 -4.25
N SER A 43 0.43 25.12 -3.66
CA SER A 43 1.19 26.38 -3.64
C SER A 43 2.55 26.27 -2.94
N TYR A 44 2.76 25.21 -2.12
CA TYR A 44 4.07 24.96 -1.53
C TYR A 44 5.17 24.74 -2.58
N LEU A 45 4.84 24.34 -3.80
CA LEU A 45 5.81 24.25 -4.90
C LEU A 45 6.49 25.59 -5.20
N GLN A 46 5.87 26.72 -4.87
CA GLN A 46 6.48 28.04 -5.03
C GLN A 46 7.66 28.26 -4.05
N GLU A 47 7.61 27.65 -2.87
CA GLU A 47 8.56 27.83 -1.77
C GLU A 47 9.51 26.63 -1.60
N LEU A 48 9.24 25.49 -2.26
CA LEU A 48 10.07 24.29 -2.15
C LEU A 48 11.55 24.62 -2.43
N PRO A 49 12.47 24.35 -1.49
CA PRO A 49 13.87 24.73 -1.65
C PRO A 49 14.58 23.89 -2.75
N HIS A 50 15.62 24.48 -3.34
CA HIS A 50 16.55 23.79 -4.26
C HIS A 50 15.89 23.23 -5.53
N VAL A 51 14.91 23.91 -6.12
CA VAL A 51 14.25 23.53 -7.37
C VAL A 51 14.80 24.39 -8.50
N HIS A 52 15.58 23.77 -9.39
CA HIS A 52 16.09 24.39 -10.63
C HIS A 52 15.67 23.57 -11.85
N LYS A 53 15.63 22.23 -11.73
CA LYS A 53 15.24 21.29 -12.77
C LYS A 53 14.19 20.31 -12.22
N ALA A 54 12.92 20.52 -12.57
CA ALA A 54 11.82 19.69 -12.12
C ALA A 54 11.41 18.68 -13.20
N PHE A 55 11.46 17.38 -12.87
CA PHE A 55 10.96 16.31 -13.73
C PHE A 55 9.60 15.83 -13.21
N ILE A 56 8.56 15.94 -14.04
CA ILE A 56 7.18 15.60 -13.67
C ILE A 56 6.85 14.23 -14.23
N VAL A 57 6.37 13.32 -13.36
CA VAL A 57 5.87 11.99 -13.74
C VAL A 57 4.37 11.98 -13.51
N ALA A 58 3.60 11.71 -14.57
CA ALA A 58 2.14 11.72 -14.52
C ALA A 58 1.53 10.69 -15.49
N ASP A 59 0.27 10.33 -15.28
CA ASP A 59 -0.50 9.56 -16.24
C ASP A 59 -1.19 10.48 -17.30
N PRO A 60 -1.67 9.94 -18.43
CA PRO A 60 -2.33 10.74 -19.48
C PRO A 60 -3.57 11.50 -18.99
N GLY A 61 -4.25 10.99 -17.95
CA GLY A 61 -5.42 11.67 -17.36
C GLY A 61 -5.02 12.98 -16.71
N MET A 62 -3.90 13.00 -16.00
CA MET A 62 -3.40 14.21 -15.33
C MET A 62 -3.04 15.31 -16.31
N VAL A 63 -2.47 14.94 -17.45
CA VAL A 63 -2.20 15.86 -18.56
C VAL A 63 -3.52 16.38 -19.15
N LYS A 64 -4.44 15.48 -19.49
CA LYS A 64 -5.73 15.81 -20.10
C LYS A 64 -6.62 16.70 -19.24
N PHE A 65 -6.61 16.49 -17.92
CA PHE A 65 -7.41 17.28 -16.97
C PHE A 65 -6.77 18.61 -16.57
N GLY A 66 -5.58 18.94 -17.11
CA GLY A 66 -4.87 20.18 -16.80
C GLY A 66 -4.21 20.20 -15.42
N PHE A 67 -4.05 19.04 -14.76
CA PHE A 67 -3.41 18.98 -13.45
C PHE A 67 -1.90 19.14 -13.54
N VAL A 68 -1.29 18.71 -14.64
CA VAL A 68 0.13 19.01 -14.92
C VAL A 68 0.32 20.52 -15.12
N ASP A 69 -0.60 21.19 -15.80
CA ASP A 69 -0.52 22.64 -16.00
C ASP A 69 -0.58 23.41 -14.68
N LYS A 70 -1.41 22.95 -13.72
CA LYS A 70 -1.44 23.54 -12.37
C LYS A 70 -0.08 23.42 -11.64
N VAL A 71 0.61 22.29 -11.79
CA VAL A 71 1.98 22.13 -11.25
C VAL A 71 2.94 23.12 -11.91
N LEU A 72 2.89 23.23 -13.25
CA LEU A 72 3.73 24.14 -14.01
C LEU A 72 3.47 25.62 -13.64
N GLU A 73 2.22 26.01 -13.42
CA GLU A 73 1.83 27.34 -12.96
C GLU A 73 2.47 27.68 -11.61
N GLN A 74 2.46 26.73 -10.65
CA GLN A 74 3.12 26.98 -9.35
C GLN A 74 4.64 27.13 -9.49
N LEU A 75 5.26 26.35 -10.35
CA LEU A 75 6.70 26.45 -10.62
C LEU A 75 7.05 27.78 -11.36
N ALA A 76 6.16 28.27 -12.23
CA ALA A 76 6.36 29.52 -12.97
C ALA A 76 6.28 30.79 -12.10
N ILE A 77 5.56 30.73 -10.95
CA ILE A 77 5.45 31.87 -10.01
C ILE A 77 6.77 32.10 -9.24
N ARG A 78 7.65 31.09 -9.20
CA ARG A 78 8.90 31.17 -8.44
C ARG A 78 9.79 32.33 -8.91
N PRO A 79 10.55 32.95 -7.98
CA PRO A 79 11.45 34.05 -8.34
C PRO A 79 12.63 33.60 -9.21
N THR A 80 12.97 32.31 -9.18
CA THR A 80 14.00 31.68 -10.04
C THR A 80 13.32 30.81 -11.08
N GLN A 81 13.75 30.95 -12.34
CA GLN A 81 13.24 30.11 -13.41
C GLN A 81 13.55 28.64 -13.14
N VAL A 82 12.57 27.77 -13.36
CA VAL A 82 12.69 26.32 -13.24
C VAL A 82 12.61 25.70 -14.62
N GLU A 83 13.62 24.93 -15.01
CA GLU A 83 13.52 24.06 -16.19
C GLU A 83 12.61 22.87 -15.87
N THR A 84 11.75 22.48 -16.82
CA THR A 84 10.81 21.38 -16.62
C THR A 84 10.87 20.35 -17.73
N SER A 85 10.74 19.09 -17.38
CA SER A 85 10.55 17.98 -18.30
C SER A 85 9.41 17.10 -17.79
N ILE A 86 8.62 16.49 -18.69
CA ILE A 86 7.41 15.78 -18.35
C ILE A 86 7.43 14.40 -18.98
N TYR A 87 7.23 13.38 -18.14
CA TYR A 87 6.80 12.05 -18.56
C TYR A 87 5.31 11.91 -18.23
N GLY A 88 4.45 12.12 -19.21
CA GLY A 88 2.99 12.22 -19.04
C GLY A 88 2.20 11.00 -19.56
N SER A 89 2.83 9.83 -19.62
CA SER A 89 2.25 8.64 -20.27
C SER A 89 2.23 7.38 -19.39
N VAL A 90 2.35 7.53 -18.07
CA VAL A 90 2.35 6.38 -17.15
C VAL A 90 1.07 5.56 -17.32
N GLN A 91 1.26 4.25 -17.55
CA GLN A 91 0.14 3.33 -17.72
C GLN A 91 -0.35 2.79 -16.36
N PRO A 92 -1.62 2.34 -16.27
CA PRO A 92 -2.06 1.53 -15.15
C PRO A 92 -1.18 0.28 -15.01
N ASP A 93 -0.84 -0.12 -13.75
CA ASP A 93 0.08 -1.21 -13.47
C ASP A 93 1.45 -1.04 -14.17
N PRO A 94 2.24 -0.01 -13.79
CA PRO A 94 3.45 0.36 -14.51
C PRO A 94 4.45 -0.79 -14.59
N THR A 95 5.12 -0.88 -15.75
CA THR A 95 6.08 -1.96 -16.01
C THR A 95 7.51 -1.54 -15.70
N LEU A 96 8.40 -2.54 -15.59
CA LEU A 96 9.82 -2.28 -15.40
C LEU A 96 10.42 -1.50 -16.59
N SER A 97 10.04 -1.83 -17.81
CA SER A 97 10.46 -1.09 -19.00
C SER A 97 10.03 0.38 -18.96
N GLU A 98 8.84 0.66 -18.43
CA GLU A 98 8.37 2.03 -18.26
C GLU A 98 9.19 2.79 -17.22
N ALA A 99 9.49 2.17 -16.08
CA ALA A 99 10.35 2.78 -15.05
C ALA A 99 11.77 3.05 -15.55
N ILE A 100 12.32 2.16 -16.38
CA ILE A 100 13.62 2.34 -17.05
C ILE A 100 13.55 3.52 -18.04
N ALA A 101 12.47 3.63 -18.82
CA ALA A 101 12.28 4.76 -19.74
C ALA A 101 12.21 6.11 -18.99
N ILE A 102 11.51 6.16 -17.85
CA ILE A 102 11.48 7.31 -16.95
C ILE A 102 12.90 7.65 -16.47
N ALA A 103 13.65 6.67 -15.98
CA ALA A 103 15.01 6.87 -15.49
C ALA A 103 15.96 7.38 -16.58
N ARG A 104 15.89 6.85 -17.81
CA ARG A 104 16.66 7.32 -18.96
C ARG A 104 16.38 8.79 -19.28
N GLN A 105 15.13 9.20 -19.25
CA GLN A 105 14.78 10.61 -19.43
C GLN A 105 15.30 11.47 -18.27
N MET A 106 15.24 10.99 -17.03
CA MET A 106 15.83 11.68 -15.88
C MET A 106 17.35 11.82 -16.03
N THR A 107 18.08 10.79 -16.50
CA THR A 107 19.53 10.87 -16.72
C THR A 107 19.88 11.90 -17.80
N GLN A 108 19.09 12.04 -18.86
CA GLN A 108 19.30 13.05 -19.90
C GLN A 108 18.98 14.47 -19.42
N PHE A 109 17.98 14.63 -18.57
CA PHE A 109 17.52 15.93 -18.07
C PHE A 109 18.28 16.38 -16.81
N GLU A 110 18.80 15.45 -16.00
CA GLU A 110 19.48 15.68 -14.72
C GLU A 110 18.67 16.51 -13.72
N PRO A 111 17.49 16.06 -13.30
CA PRO A 111 16.65 16.79 -12.35
C PRO A 111 17.27 16.87 -10.96
N ASP A 112 17.02 17.96 -10.26
CA ASP A 112 17.19 18.09 -8.81
C ASP A 112 15.89 17.81 -8.03
N THR A 113 14.77 17.81 -8.74
CA THR A 113 13.44 17.61 -8.17
C THR A 113 12.60 16.70 -9.08
N VAL A 114 12.01 15.64 -8.52
CA VAL A 114 11.04 14.77 -9.18
C VAL A 114 9.68 15.00 -8.56
N ILE A 115 8.70 15.37 -9.36
CA ILE A 115 7.31 15.60 -8.94
C ILE A 115 6.45 14.49 -9.54
N CYS A 116 5.91 13.62 -8.70
CA CYS A 116 5.00 12.56 -9.11
C CYS A 116 3.55 12.99 -8.86
N LEU A 117 2.74 13.05 -9.93
CA LEU A 117 1.37 13.52 -9.89
C LEU A 117 0.44 12.43 -10.45
N GLY A 118 -0.43 11.88 -9.64
CA GLY A 118 -1.39 10.85 -10.07
C GLY A 118 -1.84 9.89 -8.98
N GLY A 119 -2.46 8.80 -9.39
CA GLY A 119 -2.77 7.68 -8.52
C GLY A 119 -1.53 6.82 -8.18
N GLY A 120 -1.74 5.70 -7.50
CA GLY A 120 -0.65 4.80 -7.09
C GLY A 120 0.32 4.45 -8.22
N SER A 121 -0.19 4.14 -9.43
CA SER A 121 0.64 3.80 -10.61
C SER A 121 1.65 4.90 -10.96
N ALA A 122 1.21 6.15 -11.04
CA ALA A 122 2.11 7.27 -11.37
C ALA A 122 3.12 7.54 -10.25
N LEU A 123 2.69 7.44 -9.00
CA LEU A 123 3.58 7.62 -7.86
C LEU A 123 4.63 6.49 -7.80
N ASP A 124 4.22 5.24 -8.01
CA ASP A 124 5.11 4.08 -7.97
C ASP A 124 6.11 4.08 -9.14
N ALA A 125 5.64 4.38 -10.37
CA ALA A 125 6.52 4.53 -11.53
C ALA A 125 7.59 5.62 -11.30
N GLY A 126 7.18 6.76 -10.75
CA GLY A 126 8.09 7.85 -10.43
C GLY A 126 9.09 7.50 -9.33
N LYS A 127 8.66 6.79 -8.27
CA LYS A 127 9.54 6.29 -7.21
C LYS A 127 10.62 5.37 -7.75
N ILE A 128 10.21 4.41 -8.61
CA ILE A 128 11.12 3.42 -9.16
C ILE A 128 12.02 4.05 -10.22
N GLY A 129 11.47 4.88 -11.10
CA GLY A 129 12.28 5.63 -12.09
C GLY A 129 13.35 6.48 -11.40
N ARG A 130 13.01 7.19 -10.32
CA ARG A 130 14.00 7.93 -9.53
C ARG A 130 15.03 6.99 -8.86
N LEU A 131 14.60 5.85 -8.33
CA LEU A 131 15.52 4.90 -7.71
C LEU A 131 16.59 4.43 -8.72
N ILE A 132 16.18 4.04 -9.94
CA ILE A 132 17.08 3.63 -11.02
C ILE A 132 18.03 4.78 -11.41
N TYR A 133 17.50 6.00 -11.56
CA TYR A 133 18.29 7.21 -11.83
C TYR A 133 19.35 7.46 -10.76
N GLU A 134 19.02 7.27 -9.48
CA GLU A 134 19.98 7.39 -8.37
C GLU A 134 21.05 6.30 -8.40
N TYR A 135 20.72 5.07 -8.79
CA TYR A 135 21.70 3.97 -8.97
C TYR A 135 22.64 4.24 -10.14
N ASP A 136 22.12 4.67 -11.28
CA ASP A 136 22.89 5.05 -12.46
C ASP A 136 23.87 6.19 -12.13
N ALA A 137 23.41 7.24 -11.48
CA ALA A 137 24.22 8.37 -11.08
C ALA A 137 25.39 8.02 -10.11
N ARG A 138 25.31 6.87 -9.44
CA ARG A 138 26.38 6.34 -8.58
C ARG A 138 27.24 5.29 -9.26
N GLY A 139 26.96 4.95 -10.52
CA GLY A 139 27.63 3.86 -11.23
C GLY A 139 27.29 2.46 -10.68
N GLU A 140 26.17 2.32 -10.00
CA GLU A 140 25.67 1.06 -9.44
C GLU A 140 24.67 0.36 -10.38
N ALA A 141 24.24 1.03 -11.44
CA ALA A 141 23.43 0.49 -12.53
C ALA A 141 23.94 1.05 -13.87
N ASP A 142 23.70 0.31 -14.94
CA ASP A 142 23.94 0.75 -16.32
C ASP A 142 22.62 0.82 -17.07
N LEU A 143 22.13 2.03 -17.33
CA LEU A 143 20.89 2.27 -18.06
C LEU A 143 20.94 1.85 -19.54
N SER A 144 22.11 1.48 -20.07
CA SER A 144 22.24 0.93 -21.41
C SER A 144 22.04 -0.59 -21.49
N ASP A 145 22.04 -1.29 -20.33
CA ASP A 145 21.90 -2.74 -20.23
C ASP A 145 20.61 -3.14 -19.48
N ASP A 146 19.54 -3.40 -20.25
CA ASP A 146 18.24 -3.82 -19.73
C ASP A 146 18.30 -5.14 -18.93
N ALA A 147 19.19 -6.06 -19.31
CA ALA A 147 19.34 -7.33 -18.61
C ALA A 147 19.92 -7.14 -17.20
N SER A 148 20.95 -6.31 -17.07
CA SER A 148 21.53 -5.94 -15.78
C SER A 148 20.52 -5.21 -14.88
N LEU A 149 19.71 -4.33 -15.45
CA LEU A 149 18.64 -3.64 -14.71
C LEU A 149 17.56 -4.62 -14.23
N LYS A 150 17.16 -5.59 -15.07
CA LYS A 150 16.20 -6.62 -14.68
C LYS A 150 16.74 -7.49 -13.54
N GLU A 151 18.01 -7.88 -13.58
CA GLU A 151 18.68 -8.64 -12.52
C GLU A 151 18.73 -7.83 -11.20
N LEU A 152 19.10 -6.55 -11.26
CA LEU A 152 19.07 -5.64 -10.11
C LEU A 152 17.67 -5.57 -9.48
N PHE A 153 16.63 -5.48 -10.31
CA PHE A 153 15.23 -5.44 -9.82
C PHE A 153 14.81 -6.73 -9.14
N GLN A 154 15.15 -7.88 -9.72
CA GLN A 154 14.89 -9.18 -9.12
C GLN A 154 15.60 -9.32 -7.75
N GLU A 155 16.84 -8.84 -7.66
CA GLU A 155 17.58 -8.81 -6.39
C GLU A 155 16.92 -7.89 -5.35
N LEU A 156 16.46 -6.71 -5.75
CA LEU A 156 15.75 -5.77 -4.87
C LEU A 156 14.42 -6.34 -4.38
N ALA A 157 13.66 -7.00 -5.25
CA ALA A 157 12.40 -7.66 -4.89
C ALA A 157 12.62 -8.83 -3.92
N GLN A 158 13.67 -9.64 -4.13
CA GLN A 158 14.00 -10.75 -3.23
C GLN A 158 14.44 -10.28 -1.84
N LYS A 159 15.08 -9.12 -1.71
CA LYS A 159 15.44 -8.53 -0.41
C LYS A 159 14.21 -8.22 0.46
N PHE A 160 13.05 -8.14 -0.13
CA PHE A 160 11.80 -7.81 0.55
C PHE A 160 11.00 -9.00 1.13
N VAL A 161 11.44 -10.22 0.92
CA VAL A 161 10.76 -11.46 1.36
C VAL A 161 10.45 -11.48 2.88
N ASP A 162 11.18 -10.73 3.70
CA ASP A 162 10.92 -10.65 5.13
C ASP A 162 10.87 -9.19 5.62
N ILE A 163 9.69 -8.58 5.53
CA ILE A 163 9.42 -7.22 6.01
C ILE A 163 9.86 -6.99 7.45
N ARG A 164 9.87 -8.01 8.28
CA ARG A 164 10.31 -7.93 9.67
C ARG A 164 11.79 -7.61 9.81
N LYS A 165 12.58 -7.88 8.78
CA LYS A 165 14.01 -7.57 8.77
C LYS A 165 14.26 -6.09 8.55
N ARG A 166 13.36 -5.37 7.87
CA ARG A 166 13.46 -3.93 7.57
C ARG A 166 14.92 -3.52 7.35
N ILE A 167 15.57 -4.18 6.40
CA ILE A 167 16.98 -3.90 6.12
C ILE A 167 17.04 -2.73 5.15
N ILE A 168 17.42 -1.59 5.68
CA ILE A 168 17.65 -0.42 4.87
C ILE A 168 19.09 -0.02 5.06
N LYS A 169 19.84 -0.06 3.99
CA LYS A 169 21.25 0.31 3.97
C LYS A 169 21.54 1.53 3.13
N PHE A 170 20.54 2.27 2.68
CA PHE A 170 20.81 3.45 1.89
C PHE A 170 21.11 4.64 2.80
N TYR A 171 22.36 5.07 2.80
CA TYR A 171 22.85 6.26 3.51
C TYR A 171 23.38 7.30 2.53
N HIS A 172 22.99 7.21 1.25
CA HIS A 172 23.45 8.17 0.26
C HIS A 172 22.48 9.36 0.21
N PRO A 173 22.99 10.59 0.17
CA PRO A 173 22.14 11.75 -0.13
C PRO A 173 21.53 11.58 -1.51
N HIS A 174 20.25 11.93 -1.65
CA HIS A 174 19.56 11.90 -2.93
C HIS A 174 20.12 12.96 -3.87
N LYS A 175 20.28 12.62 -5.16
CA LYS A 175 20.57 13.56 -6.23
C LYS A 175 19.35 14.42 -6.56
N ALA A 176 18.16 13.83 -6.49
CA ALA A 176 16.89 14.52 -6.70
C ALA A 176 15.95 14.33 -5.52
N GLN A 177 15.40 15.42 -4.97
CA GLN A 177 14.31 15.34 -4.01
C GLN A 177 13.04 14.85 -4.71
N MET A 178 12.10 14.27 -3.95
CA MET A 178 10.84 13.77 -4.48
C MET A 178 9.66 14.41 -3.80
N VAL A 179 8.74 14.93 -4.60
CA VAL A 179 7.43 15.44 -4.22
C VAL A 179 6.36 14.48 -4.78
N ALA A 180 5.43 14.05 -3.96
CA ALA A 180 4.31 13.23 -4.37
C ALA A 180 3.00 13.98 -4.18
N ILE A 181 2.19 14.03 -5.23
CA ILE A 181 0.88 14.69 -5.27
C ILE A 181 -0.16 13.63 -5.65
N PRO A 182 -0.83 13.00 -4.67
CA PRO A 182 -1.82 11.96 -4.96
C PRO A 182 -3.09 12.57 -5.56
N THR A 183 -3.69 11.84 -6.51
CA THR A 183 -4.96 12.23 -7.15
C THR A 183 -6.04 11.16 -6.94
N THR A 184 -5.79 10.20 -6.05
CA THR A 184 -6.75 9.20 -5.58
C THR A 184 -6.68 9.13 -4.05
N SER A 185 -7.80 8.78 -3.42
CA SER A 185 -7.90 8.67 -1.96
C SER A 185 -7.92 7.18 -1.57
N GLY A 186 -6.77 6.51 -1.69
CA GLY A 186 -6.69 5.06 -1.46
C GLY A 186 -5.31 4.56 -1.06
N THR A 187 -4.37 4.55 -1.97
CA THR A 187 -3.09 3.85 -1.86
C THR A 187 -2.14 4.38 -0.78
N GLY A 188 -2.24 5.67 -0.43
CA GLY A 188 -1.28 6.30 0.49
C GLY A 188 0.17 6.28 -0.01
N SER A 189 0.40 6.08 -1.33
CA SER A 189 1.74 5.96 -1.88
C SER A 189 2.59 7.21 -1.64
N GLU A 190 1.99 8.37 -1.50
CA GLU A 190 2.67 9.65 -1.22
C GLU A 190 3.42 9.67 0.13
N VAL A 191 3.09 8.75 1.04
CA VAL A 191 3.71 8.68 2.39
C VAL A 191 4.36 7.33 2.69
N THR A 192 4.43 6.43 1.71
CA THR A 192 4.91 5.06 1.94
C THR A 192 6.27 4.77 1.31
N PRO A 193 7.06 3.85 1.89
CA PRO A 193 8.31 3.36 1.34
C PRO A 193 8.10 2.23 0.33
N PHE A 194 6.90 2.06 -0.21
CA PHE A 194 6.54 0.96 -1.10
C PHE A 194 6.31 1.47 -2.52
N ALA A 195 6.58 0.63 -3.49
CA ALA A 195 6.18 0.78 -4.88
C ALA A 195 6.01 -0.60 -5.52
N VAL A 196 5.01 -0.75 -6.38
CA VAL A 196 4.74 -1.99 -7.10
C VAL A 196 5.05 -1.78 -8.57
N ILE A 197 5.83 -2.70 -9.15
CA ILE A 197 6.15 -2.71 -10.58
C ILE A 197 5.79 -4.07 -11.17
N THR A 198 5.38 -4.07 -12.43
CA THR A 198 5.03 -5.29 -13.15
C THR A 198 6.17 -5.71 -14.06
N ASP A 199 6.54 -6.97 -14.05
CA ASP A 199 7.49 -7.54 -15.03
C ASP A 199 6.80 -7.65 -16.39
N ASP A 200 7.43 -7.12 -17.42
CA ASP A 200 6.88 -7.03 -18.78
C ASP A 200 6.62 -8.40 -19.43
N GLU A 201 7.41 -9.43 -19.09
CA GLU A 201 7.33 -10.75 -19.70
C GLU A 201 6.43 -11.70 -18.95
N THR A 202 6.55 -11.71 -17.62
CA THR A 202 5.85 -12.66 -16.76
C THR A 202 4.53 -12.11 -16.22
N HIS A 203 4.30 -10.79 -16.33
CA HIS A 203 3.20 -10.06 -15.73
C HIS A 203 3.11 -10.22 -14.20
N VAL A 204 4.20 -10.65 -13.57
CA VAL A 204 4.29 -10.77 -12.12
C VAL A 204 4.52 -9.39 -11.53
N LYS A 205 3.76 -9.05 -10.48
CA LYS A 205 3.92 -7.81 -9.73
C LYS A 205 5.02 -7.99 -8.68
N TYR A 206 6.03 -7.14 -8.75
CA TYR A 206 7.12 -7.06 -7.78
C TYR A 206 6.91 -5.85 -6.85
N PRO A 207 6.51 -6.06 -5.62
CA PRO A 207 6.48 -5.01 -4.63
C PRO A 207 7.90 -4.76 -4.12
N LEU A 208 8.32 -3.53 -4.19
CA LEU A 208 9.58 -3.05 -3.61
C LEU A 208 9.29 -2.31 -2.31
N ALA A 209 10.20 -2.45 -1.36
CA ALA A 209 10.15 -1.70 -0.12
C ALA A 209 11.53 -1.20 0.25
N ASP A 210 11.68 0.09 0.14
CA ASP A 210 12.87 0.81 0.56
C ASP A 210 12.49 2.21 1.07
N TYR A 211 13.06 2.63 2.19
CA TYR A 211 12.76 3.97 2.71
C TYR A 211 13.26 5.11 1.80
N GLN A 212 14.11 4.83 0.83
CA GLN A 212 14.45 5.79 -0.22
C GLN A 212 13.29 6.05 -1.19
N LEU A 213 12.35 5.11 -1.29
CA LEU A 213 11.13 5.29 -2.07
C LEU A 213 10.13 6.24 -1.38
N THR A 214 10.30 6.51 -0.07
CA THR A 214 9.45 7.49 0.63
C THR A 214 9.70 8.87 0.06
N PRO A 215 8.68 9.57 -0.47
CA PRO A 215 8.81 10.95 -0.90
C PRO A 215 9.29 11.85 0.25
N GLN A 216 10.09 12.86 -0.06
CA GLN A 216 10.50 13.86 0.93
C GLN A 216 9.35 14.79 1.29
N VAL A 217 8.50 15.09 0.32
CA VAL A 217 7.33 15.96 0.48
C VAL A 217 6.10 15.25 -0.09
N ALA A 218 5.01 15.24 0.65
CA ALA A 218 3.69 14.89 0.16
C ALA A 218 2.81 16.13 0.11
N ILE A 219 2.09 16.35 -0.99
CA ILE A 219 1.14 17.46 -1.15
C ILE A 219 -0.25 16.85 -1.34
N VAL A 220 -1.06 16.91 -0.30
CA VAL A 220 -2.39 16.29 -0.21
C VAL A 220 -3.44 17.38 -0.43
N ASP A 221 -3.55 17.83 -1.68
CA ASP A 221 -4.49 18.88 -2.06
C ASP A 221 -5.80 18.27 -2.55
N PRO A 222 -6.93 18.51 -1.87
CA PRO A 222 -8.22 17.93 -2.24
C PRO A 222 -8.72 18.34 -3.62
N GLU A 223 -8.19 19.39 -4.22
CA GLU A 223 -8.57 19.81 -5.57
C GLU A 223 -8.35 18.69 -6.60
N PHE A 224 -7.30 17.90 -6.42
CA PHE A 224 -6.95 16.80 -7.33
C PHE A 224 -7.87 15.57 -7.24
N VAL A 225 -8.75 15.50 -6.23
CA VAL A 225 -9.67 14.37 -6.06
C VAL A 225 -11.14 14.73 -6.29
N MET A 226 -11.46 16.01 -6.58
CA MET A 226 -12.84 16.45 -6.74
C MET A 226 -13.54 15.82 -7.95
N THR A 227 -12.81 15.47 -9.00
CA THR A 227 -13.37 14.92 -10.25
C THR A 227 -13.17 13.41 -10.42
N VAL A 228 -12.67 12.74 -9.39
CA VAL A 228 -12.45 11.28 -9.42
C VAL A 228 -13.78 10.54 -9.64
N PRO A 229 -13.84 9.58 -10.60
CA PRO A 229 -15.06 8.82 -10.89
C PRO A 229 -15.53 8.00 -9.68
N LYS A 230 -16.85 7.84 -9.54
CA LYS A 230 -17.49 7.11 -8.43
C LYS A 230 -16.87 5.72 -8.17
N ARG A 231 -16.65 4.95 -9.25
CA ARG A 231 -16.06 3.60 -9.14
C ARG A 231 -14.65 3.62 -8.53
N THR A 232 -13.83 4.60 -8.91
CA THR A 232 -12.50 4.78 -8.32
C THR A 232 -12.62 5.19 -6.85
N VAL A 233 -13.56 6.08 -6.51
CA VAL A 233 -13.79 6.49 -5.11
C VAL A 233 -14.18 5.32 -4.23
N SER A 234 -15.10 4.45 -4.68
CA SER A 234 -15.53 3.30 -3.89
C SER A 234 -14.38 2.31 -3.67
N TRP A 235 -13.66 1.95 -4.73
CA TRP A 235 -12.57 0.98 -4.63
C TRP A 235 -11.37 1.51 -3.84
N SER A 236 -10.95 2.76 -4.11
CA SER A 236 -9.84 3.35 -3.38
C SER A 236 -10.19 3.65 -1.91
N GLY A 237 -11.42 4.05 -1.62
CA GLY A 237 -11.87 4.29 -0.25
C GLY A 237 -11.90 3.02 0.60
N ILE A 238 -12.32 1.88 0.04
CA ILE A 238 -12.28 0.59 0.72
C ILE A 238 -10.84 0.06 0.85
N ASP A 239 -9.98 0.35 -0.11
CA ASP A 239 -8.55 0.06 0.01
C ASP A 239 -7.93 0.81 1.20
N ALA A 240 -8.18 2.12 1.31
CA ALA A 240 -7.77 2.91 2.48
C ALA A 240 -8.33 2.36 3.80
N MET A 241 -9.58 1.88 3.81
CA MET A 241 -10.18 1.21 4.98
C MET A 241 -9.39 -0.04 5.37
N SER A 242 -9.03 -0.87 4.41
CA SER A 242 -8.23 -2.07 4.65
C SER A 242 -6.84 -1.73 5.17
N HIS A 243 -6.17 -0.73 4.58
CA HIS A 243 -4.90 -0.22 5.07
C HIS A 243 -4.96 0.15 6.56
N ALA A 244 -6.00 0.88 6.95
CA ALA A 244 -6.18 1.30 8.33
C ALA A 244 -6.53 0.14 9.27
N LEU A 245 -7.43 -0.77 8.88
CA LEU A 245 -7.82 -1.92 9.68
C LEU A 245 -6.66 -2.91 9.87
N GLU A 246 -5.97 -3.27 8.77
CA GLU A 246 -4.86 -4.22 8.86
C GLU A 246 -3.68 -3.67 9.64
N SER A 247 -3.33 -2.39 9.43
CA SER A 247 -2.26 -1.75 10.21
C SER A 247 -2.59 -1.65 11.71
N TYR A 248 -3.86 -1.52 12.06
CA TYR A 248 -4.31 -1.48 13.46
C TYR A 248 -4.07 -2.80 14.18
N VAL A 249 -4.44 -3.92 13.55
CA VAL A 249 -4.34 -5.26 14.13
C VAL A 249 -3.03 -5.97 13.83
N SER A 250 -2.17 -5.41 13.00
CA SER A 250 -0.89 -5.98 12.60
C SER A 250 -0.02 -6.36 13.80
N VAL A 251 0.76 -7.42 13.67
CA VAL A 251 1.79 -7.78 14.68
C VAL A 251 2.87 -6.68 14.87
N MET A 252 2.93 -5.73 13.95
CA MET A 252 3.85 -4.60 13.96
C MET A 252 3.19 -3.29 14.41
N SER A 253 1.90 -3.31 14.75
CA SER A 253 1.20 -2.15 15.28
C SER A 253 1.85 -1.62 16.56
N SER A 254 1.70 -0.33 16.82
CA SER A 254 2.33 0.35 17.95
C SER A 254 1.47 1.52 18.43
N ASP A 255 1.82 2.09 19.58
CA ASP A 255 1.20 3.30 20.12
C ASP A 255 1.33 4.51 19.16
N TYR A 256 2.26 4.47 18.22
CA TYR A 256 2.43 5.49 17.18
C TYR A 256 1.57 5.27 15.94
N THR A 257 1.19 4.03 15.63
CA THR A 257 0.43 3.71 14.42
C THR A 257 -1.06 3.51 14.68
N LYS A 258 -1.44 2.89 15.79
CA LYS A 258 -2.86 2.64 16.13
C LYS A 258 -3.72 3.90 16.16
N PRO A 259 -3.33 5.03 16.79
CA PRO A 259 -4.13 6.24 16.79
C PRO A 259 -4.37 6.80 15.39
N ILE A 260 -3.34 6.71 14.51
CA ILE A 260 -3.42 7.18 13.13
C ILE A 260 -4.38 6.29 12.33
N SER A 261 -4.28 4.96 12.46
CA SER A 261 -5.22 4.00 11.85
C SER A 261 -6.65 4.25 12.31
N LEU A 262 -6.86 4.48 13.61
CA LEU A 262 -8.18 4.70 14.18
C LEU A 262 -8.83 5.98 13.65
N GLN A 263 -8.06 7.07 13.52
CA GLN A 263 -8.52 8.30 12.92
C GLN A 263 -8.87 8.11 11.42
N ALA A 264 -8.08 7.35 10.67
CA ALA A 264 -8.38 7.01 9.29
C ALA A 264 -9.69 6.23 9.17
N ILE A 265 -9.88 5.19 9.99
CA ILE A 265 -11.11 4.39 10.04
C ILE A 265 -12.32 5.28 10.28
N LYS A 266 -12.23 6.18 11.28
CA LYS A 266 -13.29 7.12 11.60
C LYS A 266 -13.66 8.00 10.40
N LEU A 267 -12.67 8.66 9.80
CA LEU A 267 -12.91 9.53 8.66
C LEU A 267 -13.54 8.79 7.48
N ILE A 268 -13.11 7.54 7.22
CA ILE A 268 -13.66 6.74 6.11
C ILE A 268 -15.13 6.38 6.37
N PHE A 269 -15.47 5.88 7.56
CA PHE A 269 -16.87 5.57 7.89
C PHE A 269 -17.80 6.79 7.82
N GLU A 270 -17.29 7.95 8.24
CA GLU A 270 -18.08 9.18 8.27
C GLU A 270 -18.23 9.84 6.88
N ASN A 271 -17.33 9.57 5.93
CA ASN A 271 -17.24 10.37 4.71
C ASN A 271 -17.32 9.58 3.40
N LEU A 272 -17.02 8.26 3.37
CA LEU A 272 -16.90 7.53 2.12
C LEU A 272 -18.20 7.51 1.32
N THR A 273 -19.34 7.31 1.98
CA THR A 273 -20.66 7.32 1.32
C THR A 273 -20.97 8.65 0.68
N GLU A 274 -20.79 9.76 1.39
CA GLU A 274 -21.00 11.12 0.85
C GLU A 274 -19.99 11.44 -0.26
N SER A 275 -18.72 11.08 -0.07
CA SER A 275 -17.69 11.21 -1.10
C SER A 275 -18.01 10.43 -2.37
N TYR A 276 -18.60 9.24 -2.27
CA TYR A 276 -19.03 8.44 -3.41
C TYR A 276 -20.21 9.08 -4.16
N HIS A 277 -21.18 9.63 -3.43
CA HIS A 277 -22.37 10.26 -4.02
C HIS A 277 -22.12 11.68 -4.51
N TYR A 278 -20.99 12.29 -4.17
CA TYR A 278 -20.65 13.64 -4.63
C TYR A 278 -20.64 13.74 -6.14
N ASP A 279 -21.36 14.75 -6.67
CA ASP A 279 -21.40 15.07 -8.09
C ASP A 279 -20.62 16.37 -8.36
N PRO A 280 -19.47 16.29 -9.09
CA PRO A 280 -18.69 17.48 -9.40
C PRO A 280 -19.42 18.48 -10.32
N ALA A 281 -20.47 18.06 -11.03
CA ALA A 281 -21.30 18.96 -11.84
C ALA A 281 -22.26 19.80 -10.96
N HIS A 282 -22.62 19.31 -9.79
CA HIS A 282 -23.49 19.97 -8.81
C HIS A 282 -22.83 19.96 -7.42
N PRO A 283 -21.74 20.71 -7.22
CA PRO A 283 -20.92 20.62 -6.03
C PRO A 283 -21.67 21.10 -4.78
N THR A 284 -21.65 20.28 -3.72
CA THR A 284 -22.11 20.62 -2.38
C THR A 284 -20.93 20.85 -1.46
N LYS A 285 -21.11 21.65 -0.38
CA LYS A 285 -20.05 21.85 0.61
C LYS A 285 -19.76 20.55 1.37
N GLU A 286 -20.78 19.81 1.68
CA GLU A 286 -20.73 18.52 2.37
C GLU A 286 -19.95 17.50 1.55
N GLY A 287 -20.27 17.36 0.26
CA GLY A 287 -19.57 16.45 -0.65
C GLY A 287 -18.09 16.83 -0.91
N GLN A 288 -17.82 18.13 -1.04
CA GLN A 288 -16.44 18.61 -1.14
C GLN A 288 -15.65 18.31 0.14
N LYS A 289 -16.26 18.52 1.31
CA LYS A 289 -15.61 18.20 2.59
C LYS A 289 -15.42 16.69 2.77
N ALA A 290 -16.37 15.88 2.31
CA ALA A 290 -16.22 14.43 2.31
C ALA A 290 -15.07 13.96 1.41
N ARG A 291 -14.91 14.54 0.21
CA ARG A 291 -13.74 14.28 -0.67
C ARG A 291 -12.42 14.64 0.00
N GLU A 292 -12.34 15.81 0.62
CA GLU A 292 -11.16 16.24 1.38
C GLU A 292 -10.87 15.30 2.56
N ASN A 293 -11.89 14.95 3.36
CA ASN A 293 -11.74 14.06 4.49
C ASN A 293 -11.28 12.65 4.06
N MET A 294 -11.80 12.13 2.95
CA MET A 294 -11.35 10.86 2.37
C MET A 294 -9.91 10.92 1.88
N HIS A 295 -9.49 12.06 1.33
CA HIS A 295 -8.11 12.24 0.89
C HIS A 295 -7.14 12.24 2.08
N ASN A 296 -7.47 12.97 3.14
CA ASN A 296 -6.73 12.93 4.40
C ASN A 296 -6.75 11.54 5.04
N ALA A 297 -7.88 10.82 5.02
CA ALA A 297 -7.99 9.48 5.56
C ALA A 297 -7.07 8.47 4.87
N ALA A 298 -6.98 8.53 3.54
CA ALA A 298 -6.07 7.69 2.75
C ALA A 298 -4.60 7.94 3.10
N THR A 299 -4.20 9.20 3.23
CA THR A 299 -2.86 9.58 3.68
C THR A 299 -2.56 9.09 5.09
N LEU A 300 -3.50 9.24 6.04
CA LEU A 300 -3.36 8.73 7.41
C LEU A 300 -3.22 7.20 7.42
N ALA A 301 -4.06 6.48 6.65
CA ALA A 301 -3.94 5.03 6.50
C ALA A 301 -2.57 4.64 5.92
N GLY A 302 -2.09 5.40 4.92
CA GLY A 302 -0.74 5.28 4.36
C GLY A 302 0.36 5.43 5.40
N MET A 303 0.30 6.48 6.23
CA MET A 303 1.24 6.71 7.34
C MET A 303 1.27 5.54 8.34
N ALA A 304 0.10 4.98 8.63
CA ALA A 304 -0.02 3.87 9.57
C ALA A 304 0.60 2.59 8.99
N PHE A 305 0.16 2.15 7.81
CA PHE A 305 0.64 0.89 7.25
C PHE A 305 2.10 0.95 6.74
N ALA A 306 2.60 2.12 6.36
CA ALA A 306 4.02 2.30 6.08
C ALA A 306 4.91 1.87 7.26
N ASN A 307 4.40 1.92 8.47
CA ASN A 307 5.11 1.61 9.70
C ASN A 307 4.64 0.32 10.41
N ALA A 308 3.36 -0.04 10.29
CA ALA A 308 2.79 -1.25 10.87
C ALA A 308 2.60 -2.40 9.87
N PHE A 309 2.69 -2.11 8.58
CA PHE A 309 2.44 -3.06 7.49
C PHE A 309 0.98 -3.53 7.40
N LEU A 310 0.74 -4.50 6.50
CA LEU A 310 -0.58 -5.03 6.15
C LEU A 310 -0.76 -6.46 6.67
N GLY A 311 -1.74 -7.19 6.17
CA GLY A 311 -2.07 -8.54 6.59
C GLY A 311 -2.62 -9.40 5.45
N ILE A 312 -3.33 -10.46 5.83
CA ILE A 312 -3.82 -11.46 4.88
C ILE A 312 -4.93 -10.94 3.95
N ASN A 313 -5.59 -9.82 4.27
CA ASN A 313 -6.59 -9.23 3.38
C ASN A 313 -5.94 -8.81 2.06
N HIS A 314 -4.81 -8.11 2.14
CA HIS A 314 -4.02 -7.77 0.97
C HIS A 314 -3.44 -8.99 0.28
N SER A 315 -2.96 -9.99 1.02
CA SER A 315 -2.44 -11.23 0.43
C SER A 315 -3.49 -11.94 -0.42
N LEU A 316 -4.72 -12.05 0.10
CA LEU A 316 -5.86 -12.62 -0.64
C LEU A 316 -6.19 -11.76 -1.87
N ALA A 317 -6.33 -10.45 -1.68
CA ALA A 317 -6.71 -9.53 -2.75
C ALA A 317 -5.69 -9.52 -3.91
N HIS A 318 -4.39 -9.61 -3.63
CA HIS A 318 -3.37 -9.70 -4.66
C HIS A 318 -3.58 -10.93 -5.56
N LYS A 319 -3.93 -12.07 -4.95
CA LYS A 319 -4.01 -13.34 -5.70
C LYS A 319 -5.35 -13.49 -6.41
N ILE A 320 -6.46 -13.18 -5.75
CA ILE A 320 -7.78 -13.21 -6.41
C ILE A 320 -7.91 -12.11 -7.48
N GLY A 321 -7.37 -10.93 -7.22
CA GLY A 321 -7.32 -9.83 -8.20
C GLY A 321 -6.54 -10.22 -9.45
N GLY A 322 -5.35 -10.79 -9.28
CA GLY A 322 -4.51 -11.24 -10.40
C GLY A 322 -5.10 -12.42 -11.18
N GLU A 323 -5.65 -13.43 -10.50
CA GLU A 323 -6.19 -14.62 -11.14
C GLU A 323 -7.51 -14.35 -11.88
N PHE A 324 -8.41 -13.55 -11.29
CA PHE A 324 -9.75 -13.33 -11.83
C PHE A 324 -9.94 -11.97 -12.51
N GLY A 325 -8.89 -11.18 -12.64
CA GLY A 325 -8.95 -9.84 -13.25
C GLY A 325 -9.80 -8.84 -12.47
N LEU A 326 -9.92 -9.00 -11.15
CA LEU A 326 -10.68 -8.08 -10.31
C LEU A 326 -9.84 -6.85 -9.95
N PRO A 327 -10.42 -5.64 -10.00
CA PRO A 327 -9.76 -4.46 -9.48
C PRO A 327 -9.34 -4.62 -8.02
N HIS A 328 -8.17 -4.10 -7.65
CA HIS A 328 -7.57 -4.32 -6.34
C HIS A 328 -8.50 -3.96 -5.18
N GLY A 329 -9.09 -2.76 -5.16
CA GLY A 329 -10.01 -2.34 -4.10
C GLY A 329 -11.29 -3.17 -4.02
N LEU A 330 -11.75 -3.75 -5.14
CA LEU A 330 -12.87 -4.69 -5.14
C LEU A 330 -12.46 -6.03 -4.50
N ALA A 331 -11.30 -6.56 -4.86
CA ALA A 331 -10.76 -7.78 -4.25
C ALA A 331 -10.54 -7.61 -2.73
N ILE A 332 -10.06 -6.44 -2.31
CA ILE A 332 -9.95 -6.03 -0.90
C ILE A 332 -11.30 -6.09 -0.20
N ALA A 333 -12.34 -5.49 -0.82
CA ALA A 333 -13.69 -5.45 -0.23
C ALA A 333 -14.29 -6.85 -0.03
N ILE A 334 -14.08 -7.74 -0.99
CA ILE A 334 -14.58 -9.12 -0.94
C ILE A 334 -13.93 -9.90 0.21
N ALA A 335 -12.63 -9.80 0.37
CA ALA A 335 -11.89 -10.58 1.37
C ALA A 335 -12.07 -10.03 2.81
N MET A 336 -12.24 -8.72 2.99
CA MET A 336 -12.19 -8.02 4.28
C MET A 336 -13.11 -8.61 5.37
N PRO A 337 -14.42 -8.85 5.17
CA PRO A 337 -15.28 -9.37 6.23
C PRO A 337 -14.89 -10.78 6.66
N HIS A 338 -14.35 -11.59 5.75
CA HIS A 338 -13.90 -12.95 6.03
C HIS A 338 -12.59 -12.94 6.83
N VAL A 339 -11.67 -12.04 6.49
CA VAL A 339 -10.41 -11.86 7.22
C VAL A 339 -10.64 -11.36 8.65
N ILE A 340 -11.55 -10.40 8.85
CA ILE A 340 -11.90 -9.95 10.21
C ILE A 340 -12.44 -11.11 11.04
N LYS A 341 -13.37 -11.91 10.50
CA LYS A 341 -13.90 -13.11 11.18
C LYS A 341 -12.79 -14.13 11.47
N PHE A 342 -11.89 -14.36 10.53
CA PHE A 342 -10.75 -15.25 10.69
C PHE A 342 -9.82 -14.80 11.81
N ASN A 343 -9.54 -13.51 11.88
CA ASN A 343 -8.68 -12.94 12.91
C ASN A 343 -9.39 -12.75 14.26
N ALA A 344 -10.70 -12.49 14.31
CA ALA A 344 -11.45 -12.19 15.53
C ALA A 344 -11.86 -13.45 16.31
N VAL A 345 -10.90 -14.28 16.65
CA VAL A 345 -11.12 -15.51 17.43
C VAL A 345 -10.41 -15.45 18.77
N THR A 346 -10.85 -16.24 19.75
CA THR A 346 -10.24 -16.36 21.07
C THR A 346 -9.40 -17.64 21.18
N GLY A 347 -8.58 -17.73 22.21
CA GLY A 347 -7.80 -18.91 22.54
C GLY A 347 -6.34 -18.84 22.07
N ASN A 348 -5.65 -19.96 22.15
CA ASN A 348 -4.22 -20.04 21.79
C ASN A 348 -4.00 -20.21 20.29
N VAL A 349 -4.37 -19.18 19.53
CA VAL A 349 -4.27 -19.17 18.05
C VAL A 349 -3.08 -18.38 17.51
N LYS A 350 -2.24 -17.84 18.42
CA LYS A 350 -1.02 -17.14 18.02
C LYS A 350 -0.06 -18.10 17.34
N ARG A 351 0.21 -17.87 16.07
CA ARG A 351 1.16 -18.66 15.27
C ARG A 351 2.26 -17.81 14.63
N THR A 352 2.20 -16.48 14.83
CA THR A 352 3.18 -15.59 14.24
C THR A 352 4.57 -15.78 14.83
N PRO A 353 5.61 -15.82 14.01
CA PRO A 353 7.00 -15.85 14.46
C PRO A 353 7.52 -14.48 14.91
N TYR A 354 6.71 -13.41 14.87
CA TYR A 354 7.15 -12.06 15.24
C TYR A 354 7.39 -11.94 16.74
N PRO A 355 8.64 -11.72 17.20
CA PRO A 355 8.99 -11.89 18.61
C PRO A 355 8.36 -10.87 19.56
N ARG A 356 7.92 -9.71 19.04
CA ARG A 356 7.34 -8.62 19.85
C ARG A 356 5.84 -8.72 20.02
N TYR A 357 5.17 -9.53 19.21
CA TYR A 357 3.77 -9.82 19.35
C TYR A 357 3.59 -10.96 20.35
N GLU A 358 3.61 -10.61 21.65
CA GLU A 358 3.64 -11.59 22.75
C GLU A 358 2.28 -12.22 23.02
N THR A 359 1.22 -11.42 22.90
CA THR A 359 -0.17 -11.85 23.17
C THR A 359 -1.04 -11.63 21.96
N TYR A 360 -1.88 -12.60 21.64
CA TYR A 360 -2.88 -12.47 20.58
C TYR A 360 -4.00 -11.56 21.03
N ARG A 361 -4.28 -10.49 20.27
CA ARG A 361 -5.22 -9.45 20.63
C ARG A 361 -6.19 -9.04 19.52
N ALA A 362 -6.20 -9.74 18.38
CA ALA A 362 -6.95 -9.27 17.23
C ALA A 362 -8.44 -9.08 17.50
N GLN A 363 -9.09 -9.95 18.28
CA GLN A 363 -10.50 -9.78 18.64
C GLN A 363 -10.73 -8.55 19.51
N GLU A 364 -9.86 -8.32 20.50
CA GLU A 364 -9.88 -7.12 21.37
C GLU A 364 -9.66 -5.86 20.52
N ASP A 365 -8.70 -5.87 19.60
CA ASP A 365 -8.39 -4.74 18.72
C ASP A 365 -9.56 -4.38 17.80
N TYR A 366 -10.25 -5.35 17.20
CA TYR A 366 -11.48 -5.09 16.43
C TYR A 366 -12.63 -4.60 17.31
N ALA A 367 -12.75 -5.10 18.53
CA ALA A 367 -13.74 -4.64 19.49
C ALA A 367 -13.45 -3.20 19.93
N GLU A 368 -12.20 -2.83 20.10
CA GLU A 368 -11.76 -1.47 20.42
C GLU A 368 -12.17 -0.49 19.31
N ILE A 369 -11.93 -0.83 18.04
CA ILE A 369 -12.39 -0.06 16.89
C ILE A 369 -13.91 0.11 16.92
N SER A 370 -14.64 -0.98 17.12
CA SER A 370 -16.12 -0.98 17.13
C SER A 370 -16.70 -0.09 18.23
N ARG A 371 -16.12 -0.14 19.44
CA ARG A 371 -16.53 0.72 20.56
C ARG A 371 -16.18 2.18 20.33
N PHE A 372 -15.00 2.45 19.76
CA PHE A 372 -14.60 3.81 19.41
C PHE A 372 -15.54 4.44 18.40
N MET A 373 -15.98 3.66 17.41
CA MET A 373 -16.95 4.09 16.41
C MET A 373 -18.40 4.16 16.92
N GLY A 374 -18.68 3.68 18.13
CA GLY A 374 -20.03 3.61 18.69
C GLY A 374 -20.89 2.49 18.11
N PHE A 375 -20.32 1.51 17.40
CA PHE A 375 -21.04 0.35 16.85
C PHE A 375 -21.36 -0.69 17.91
N ALA A 376 -20.63 -0.69 19.02
CA ALA A 376 -20.85 -1.54 20.19
C ALA A 376 -20.78 -0.74 21.49
N GLY A 377 -21.53 -1.20 22.48
CA GLY A 377 -21.50 -0.64 23.84
C GLY A 377 -20.22 -1.05 24.60
N LYS A 378 -19.90 -0.31 25.68
CA LYS A 378 -18.75 -0.62 26.54
C LYS A 378 -18.86 -2.01 27.21
N GLU A 379 -20.09 -2.43 27.53
CA GLU A 379 -20.40 -3.70 28.20
C GLU A 379 -20.57 -4.87 27.22
N ASP A 380 -20.55 -4.62 25.92
CA ASP A 380 -20.64 -5.70 24.93
C ASP A 380 -19.35 -6.54 24.96
N SER A 381 -19.47 -7.86 24.74
CA SER A 381 -18.32 -8.73 24.62
C SER A 381 -17.49 -8.36 23.38
N ASP A 382 -16.20 -8.66 23.38
CA ASP A 382 -15.31 -8.41 22.24
C ASP A 382 -15.79 -9.14 20.98
N GLU A 383 -16.32 -10.34 21.11
CA GLU A 383 -16.93 -11.08 20.00
C GLU A 383 -18.12 -10.33 19.39
N LYS A 384 -19.04 -9.83 20.24
CA LYS A 384 -20.20 -9.05 19.78
C LYS A 384 -19.75 -7.76 19.10
N ALA A 385 -18.78 -7.05 19.68
CA ALA A 385 -18.24 -5.83 19.14
C ALA A 385 -17.52 -6.05 17.78
N ALA A 386 -16.72 -7.09 17.65
CA ALA A 386 -16.08 -7.44 16.37
C ALA A 386 -17.10 -7.80 15.27
N LYS A 387 -18.18 -8.51 15.63
CA LYS A 387 -19.31 -8.80 14.71
C LYS A 387 -20.04 -7.53 14.28
N ALA A 388 -20.21 -6.56 15.17
CA ALA A 388 -20.80 -5.28 14.85
C ALA A 388 -19.97 -4.49 13.82
N LEU A 389 -18.64 -4.50 13.94
CA LEU A 389 -17.75 -3.89 12.94
C LEU A 389 -17.95 -4.50 11.55
N VAL A 390 -18.03 -5.84 11.46
CA VAL A 390 -18.29 -6.52 10.17
C VAL A 390 -19.65 -6.12 9.58
N ALA A 391 -20.67 -5.97 10.41
CA ALA A 391 -22.00 -5.55 9.98
C ALA A 391 -22.00 -4.11 9.43
N GLU A 392 -21.27 -3.19 10.08
CA GLU A 392 -21.17 -1.81 9.62
C GLU A 392 -20.31 -1.69 8.34
N LEU A 393 -19.26 -2.49 8.20
CA LEU A 393 -18.49 -2.57 6.95
C LEU A 393 -19.36 -3.06 5.79
N LYS A 394 -20.25 -4.05 6.03
CA LYS A 394 -21.20 -4.46 5.01
C LYS A 394 -22.15 -3.34 4.60
N LYS A 395 -22.71 -2.59 5.56
CA LYS A 395 -23.55 -1.44 5.24
C LYS A 395 -22.78 -0.38 4.44
N LEU A 396 -21.52 -0.15 4.78
CA LEU A 396 -20.66 0.79 4.06
C LEU A 396 -20.45 0.33 2.62
N THR A 397 -20.11 -0.94 2.38
CA THR A 397 -19.94 -1.48 1.02
C THR A 397 -21.22 -1.45 0.22
N ASP A 398 -22.37 -1.76 0.83
CA ASP A 398 -23.70 -1.67 0.21
C ASP A 398 -24.03 -0.21 -0.20
N SER A 399 -23.64 0.78 0.62
CA SER A 399 -23.90 2.21 0.35
C SER A 399 -23.09 2.83 -0.80
N ILE A 400 -22.07 2.13 -1.26
CA ILE A 400 -21.18 2.56 -2.35
C ILE A 400 -21.16 1.56 -3.51
N ASP A 401 -22.21 0.78 -3.64
CA ASP A 401 -22.48 -0.16 -4.74
C ASP A 401 -21.39 -1.23 -4.95
N ILE A 402 -20.77 -1.76 -3.87
CA ILE A 402 -19.81 -2.85 -3.94
C ILE A 402 -20.48 -4.19 -3.58
N ASN A 403 -20.47 -5.13 -4.51
CA ASN A 403 -20.81 -6.53 -4.22
C ASN A 403 -19.58 -7.26 -3.65
N ILE A 404 -19.72 -7.77 -2.43
CA ILE A 404 -18.61 -8.39 -1.67
C ILE A 404 -18.53 -9.91 -1.80
N THR A 405 -18.97 -10.49 -2.95
CA THR A 405 -18.82 -11.92 -3.25
C THR A 405 -18.12 -12.14 -4.58
N LEU A 406 -17.33 -13.21 -4.70
CA LEU A 406 -16.67 -13.58 -5.95
C LEU A 406 -17.70 -13.91 -7.05
N SER A 407 -18.75 -14.67 -6.69
CA SER A 407 -19.83 -15.04 -7.63
C SER A 407 -20.59 -13.82 -8.16
N GLY A 408 -20.89 -12.87 -7.29
CA GLY A 408 -21.57 -11.61 -7.67
C GLY A 408 -20.72 -10.71 -8.59
N ASN A 409 -19.40 -10.94 -8.65
CA ASN A 409 -18.47 -10.27 -9.54
C ASN A 409 -18.02 -11.13 -10.73
N GLY A 410 -18.77 -12.20 -11.05
CA GLY A 410 -18.61 -12.98 -12.25
C GLY A 410 -17.50 -14.06 -12.20
N VAL A 411 -16.95 -14.35 -11.03
CA VAL A 411 -15.97 -15.43 -10.87
C VAL A 411 -16.67 -16.78 -10.99
N ASP A 412 -16.15 -17.65 -11.86
CA ASP A 412 -16.66 -19.02 -12.03
C ASP A 412 -16.19 -19.92 -10.88
N LYS A 413 -17.14 -20.68 -10.30
CA LYS A 413 -16.85 -21.57 -9.17
C LYS A 413 -15.86 -22.68 -9.52
N ALA A 414 -16.02 -23.29 -10.68
CA ALA A 414 -15.15 -24.37 -11.12
C ALA A 414 -13.72 -23.85 -11.39
N HIS A 415 -13.59 -22.60 -11.83
CA HIS A 415 -12.29 -21.93 -11.95
C HIS A 415 -11.64 -21.73 -10.57
N LEU A 416 -12.38 -21.17 -9.61
CA LEU A 416 -11.88 -20.99 -8.23
C LEU A 416 -11.44 -22.32 -7.62
N GLU A 417 -12.27 -23.38 -7.73
CA GLU A 417 -11.96 -24.70 -7.17
C GLU A 417 -10.72 -25.33 -7.82
N ARG A 418 -10.51 -25.14 -9.12
CA ARG A 418 -9.35 -25.64 -9.85
C ARG A 418 -8.04 -24.96 -9.43
N GLU A 419 -8.06 -23.65 -9.20
CA GLU A 419 -6.87 -22.87 -8.82
C GLU A 419 -6.64 -22.78 -7.30
N LEU A 420 -7.51 -23.39 -6.50
CA LEU A 420 -7.57 -23.23 -5.04
C LEU A 420 -6.24 -23.55 -4.34
N ASP A 421 -5.58 -24.64 -4.73
CA ASP A 421 -4.31 -25.06 -4.14
C ASP A 421 -3.20 -24.06 -4.45
N LYS A 422 -3.07 -23.68 -5.72
CA LYS A 422 -2.11 -22.67 -6.20
C LYS A 422 -2.32 -21.31 -5.50
N LEU A 423 -3.59 -20.86 -5.46
CA LEU A 423 -3.91 -19.58 -4.81
C LEU A 423 -3.58 -19.60 -3.32
N ALA A 424 -3.87 -20.71 -2.63
CA ALA A 424 -3.57 -20.82 -1.19
C ALA A 424 -2.06 -20.78 -0.91
N ASP A 425 -1.24 -21.44 -1.71
CA ASP A 425 0.22 -21.41 -1.58
C ASP A 425 0.74 -19.98 -1.85
N LEU A 426 0.26 -19.33 -2.91
CA LEU A 426 0.66 -17.96 -3.24
C LEU A 426 0.24 -16.92 -2.17
N VAL A 427 -0.92 -17.08 -1.53
CA VAL A 427 -1.36 -16.23 -0.40
C VAL A 427 -0.48 -16.47 0.82
N TYR A 428 -0.13 -17.74 1.09
CA TYR A 428 0.75 -18.07 2.22
C TYR A 428 2.12 -17.42 2.09
N ASP A 429 2.68 -17.44 0.88
CA ASP A 429 4.01 -16.88 0.58
C ASP A 429 3.99 -15.37 0.33
N ASP A 430 2.79 -14.74 0.28
CA ASP A 430 2.69 -13.30 0.09
C ASP A 430 3.33 -12.54 1.25
N GLN A 431 3.99 -11.45 0.91
CA GLN A 431 4.75 -10.61 1.85
C GLN A 431 3.92 -9.99 2.98
N CYS A 432 2.60 -9.82 2.77
CA CYS A 432 1.69 -9.25 3.76
C CYS A 432 1.28 -10.28 4.82
N THR A 433 1.22 -11.55 4.46
CA THR A 433 0.80 -12.66 5.34
C THR A 433 1.59 -12.71 6.67
N PRO A 434 2.93 -12.53 6.72
CA PRO A 434 3.67 -12.59 7.98
C PRO A 434 3.35 -11.50 9.00
N ALA A 435 2.74 -10.39 8.59
CA ALA A 435 2.35 -9.31 9.52
C ALA A 435 0.93 -9.47 10.05
N ASN A 436 0.15 -10.42 9.51
CA ASN A 436 -1.18 -10.73 10.01
C ASN A 436 -1.12 -11.23 11.47
N PRO A 437 -2.05 -10.82 12.36
CA PRO A 437 -2.03 -11.22 13.77
C PRO A 437 -2.15 -12.73 13.95
N ARG A 438 -2.88 -13.42 13.07
CA ARG A 438 -3.03 -14.87 13.03
C ARG A 438 -2.39 -15.42 11.77
N GLN A 439 -1.24 -16.11 11.91
CA GLN A 439 -0.63 -16.80 10.78
C GLN A 439 -1.55 -17.92 10.31
N PRO A 440 -2.04 -17.91 9.06
CA PRO A 440 -2.92 -18.94 8.57
C PRO A 440 -2.17 -20.22 8.22
N ARG A 441 -2.88 -21.33 8.17
CA ARG A 441 -2.45 -22.57 7.51
C ARG A 441 -3.01 -22.60 6.09
N ILE A 442 -2.45 -23.45 5.24
CA ILE A 442 -2.91 -23.61 3.85
C ILE A 442 -4.39 -24.02 3.78
N ASP A 443 -4.82 -24.95 4.66
CA ASP A 443 -6.24 -25.38 4.73
C ASP A 443 -7.17 -24.23 5.17
N GLU A 444 -6.73 -23.35 6.06
CA GLU A 444 -7.48 -22.16 6.47
C GLU A 444 -7.57 -21.12 5.35
N ILE A 445 -6.50 -20.95 4.55
CA ILE A 445 -6.54 -20.05 3.37
C ILE A 445 -7.50 -20.57 2.31
N LYS A 446 -7.48 -21.88 2.03
CA LYS A 446 -8.44 -22.50 1.11
C LYS A 446 -9.88 -22.23 1.54
N GLN A 447 -10.17 -22.39 2.83
CA GLN A 447 -11.51 -22.11 3.35
C GLN A 447 -11.86 -20.62 3.21
N LEU A 448 -10.91 -19.70 3.52
CA LEU A 448 -11.12 -18.26 3.31
C LEU A 448 -11.43 -17.92 1.85
N LEU A 449 -10.78 -18.56 0.88
CA LEU A 449 -11.04 -18.37 -0.54
C LEU A 449 -12.44 -18.85 -0.93
N LEU A 450 -12.86 -20.02 -0.41
CA LEU A 450 -14.20 -20.58 -0.68
C LEU A 450 -15.31 -19.76 0.00
N ASP A 451 -15.08 -19.24 1.20
CA ASP A 451 -16.06 -18.44 1.94
C ASP A 451 -16.39 -17.11 1.25
N GLN A 452 -15.54 -16.65 0.32
CA GLN A 452 -15.73 -15.42 -0.46
C GLN A 452 -16.66 -15.62 -1.68
N TYR A 453 -17.01 -16.87 -2.02
CA TYR A 453 -17.86 -17.17 -3.18
C TYR A 453 -19.34 -16.93 -2.87
#